data_d5ab73c30f4aa1e8d51510d283d8afb3
#
_entry.id   d5ab73c30f4aa1e8d51510d283d8afb3
#
_cell.length_a   1.000
_cell.length_b   1.000
_cell.length_c   1.000
_cell.angle_alpha   90.00
_cell.angle_beta   90.00
_cell.angle_gamma   90.00
#
_symmetry.space_group_name_H-M   'P 1'
#
loop_
_entity.id
_entity.type
_entity.pdbx_description
1 polymer ?
#
loop_
_entity_poly.entity_id
_entity_poly.type
_entity_poly.pdbx_seq_one_letter_code
_entity_poly.pdbx_strand_id
1 'polypeptide(L)'
;MRISSGFLAVATVCLALAAANAGDGYRLLEMNGHDVKWGIAKSGTGASLSYAVVAGPSASSGINNCRAITGVNTLLARSGLSALQFDGELAAAFGMWENAADIHFFPAKNPAAADLLIAAEAAPDGVAYADVTPASSGGQRFDRIAKGIVCLNPQQFWSAAEGPLAGRPVIDRKSYRLRYVLAHEIGHVLGLDHPSPSGELMSFEYSGRLEGLQPGDIAGIVALYGPSRARSATPIVALNLAGR
;
A
#
# COMPACT_ATOMS: atom_id res chain seq x y z
N MET A 1 38.23 59.24 44.44
CA MET A 1 38.60 58.10 43.67
C MET A 1 37.44 57.06 43.85
N ARG A 2 36.48 57.02 42.92
CA ARG A 2 35.32 56.12 42.97
C ARG A 2 35.45 55.14 41.79
N ILE A 3 35.55 53.86 42.12
CA ILE A 3 35.66 52.77 41.18
C ILE A 3 34.20 52.27 40.90
N SER A 4 33.74 52.45 39.67
CA SER A 4 32.43 51.97 39.23
C SER A 4 32.61 50.55 38.68
N SER A 5 32.01 49.58 39.37
CA SER A 5 31.93 48.19 38.92
C SER A 5 30.76 48.05 37.95
N GLY A 6 31.13 47.86 36.65
CA GLY A 6 30.13 47.53 35.62
C GLY A 6 29.75 46.03 35.68
N PHE A 7 28.51 45.73 35.92
CA PHE A 7 27.94 44.37 35.78
C PHE A 7 27.65 44.11 34.29
N LEU A 8 28.36 43.14 33.72
CA LEU A 8 28.09 42.63 32.38
C LEU A 8 26.97 41.59 32.49
N ALA A 9 25.78 41.95 32.03
CA ALA A 9 24.69 41.00 31.94
C ALA A 9 24.88 40.16 30.69
N VAL A 10 25.17 38.87 30.87
CA VAL A 10 25.18 37.88 29.81
C VAL A 10 23.73 37.46 29.54
N ALA A 11 23.18 37.95 28.43
CA ALA A 11 21.89 37.50 27.95
C ALA A 11 22.03 36.13 27.32
N THR A 12 21.60 35.09 28.01
CA THR A 12 21.49 33.73 27.44
C THR A 12 20.29 33.71 26.52
N VAL A 13 20.54 33.75 25.20
CA VAL A 13 19.52 33.54 24.19
C VAL A 13 19.25 32.05 24.13
N CYS A 14 18.16 31.60 24.76
CA CYS A 14 17.59 30.29 24.54
C CYS A 14 16.98 30.27 23.12
N LEU A 15 17.72 29.76 22.13
CA LEU A 15 17.10 29.32 20.88
C LEU A 15 16.22 28.12 21.20
N ALA A 16 14.92 28.37 21.34
CA ALA A 16 13.93 27.33 21.23
C ALA A 16 13.95 26.85 19.77
N LEU A 17 14.59 25.72 19.48
CA LEU A 17 14.34 24.98 18.28
C LEU A 17 12.87 24.57 18.33
N ALA A 18 12.02 25.31 17.62
CA ALA A 18 10.72 24.79 17.22
C ALA A 18 11.04 23.54 16.38
N ALA A 19 10.83 22.37 16.96
CA ALA A 19 10.70 21.15 16.18
C ALA A 19 9.55 21.44 15.22
N ALA A 20 9.88 21.71 13.95
CA ALA A 20 8.93 21.60 12.88
C ALA A 20 8.43 20.15 13.01
N ASN A 21 7.15 20.00 13.35
CA ASN A 21 6.43 18.77 13.10
C ASN A 21 6.47 18.58 11.58
N ALA A 22 7.52 17.95 11.06
CA ALA A 22 7.41 17.20 9.83
C ALA A 22 6.28 16.21 10.15
N GLY A 23 5.10 16.41 9.57
CA GLY A 23 4.00 15.46 9.72
C GLY A 23 4.58 14.08 9.48
N ASP A 24 4.02 13.08 10.14
CA ASP A 24 4.57 11.70 10.20
C ASP A 24 4.79 11.04 8.83
N GLY A 25 4.70 11.79 7.73
CA GLY A 25 4.91 11.35 6.35
C GLY A 25 3.81 10.42 5.85
N TYR A 26 2.73 10.20 6.64
CA TYR A 26 1.58 9.39 6.25
C TYR A 26 0.25 10.04 6.65
N ARG A 27 -0.81 9.57 6.01
CA ARG A 27 -2.19 9.89 6.36
C ARG A 27 -3.01 8.61 6.42
N LEU A 28 -3.89 8.50 7.41
CA LEU A 28 -4.84 7.39 7.49
C LEU A 28 -6.08 7.72 6.66
N LEU A 29 -6.65 6.67 6.06
CA LEU A 29 -7.92 6.77 5.34
C LEU A 29 -9.06 6.91 6.36
N GLU A 30 -9.78 8.02 6.25
CA GLU A 30 -10.94 8.30 7.08
C GLU A 30 -12.23 8.09 6.26
N MET A 31 -13.16 7.36 6.83
CA MET A 31 -14.51 7.18 6.28
C MET A 31 -15.54 7.41 7.38
N ASN A 32 -16.55 8.23 7.10
CA ASN A 32 -17.62 8.57 8.04
C ASN A 32 -17.12 9.11 9.40
N GLY A 33 -15.98 9.79 9.44
CA GLY A 33 -15.38 10.34 10.64
C GLY A 33 -14.55 9.34 11.47
N HIS A 34 -14.24 8.17 10.92
CA HIS A 34 -13.45 7.14 11.57
C HIS A 34 -12.29 6.71 10.67
N ASP A 35 -11.11 6.49 11.25
CA ASP A 35 -10.03 5.79 10.57
C ASP A 35 -10.48 4.35 10.25
N VAL A 36 -10.05 3.79 9.13
CA VAL A 36 -10.44 2.43 8.73
C VAL A 36 -9.26 1.48 8.69
N LYS A 37 -9.47 0.20 9.05
CA LYS A 37 -8.48 -0.86 8.98
C LYS A 37 -9.11 -2.25 8.96
N TRP A 38 -8.35 -3.25 8.55
CA TRP A 38 -8.75 -4.67 8.62
C TRP A 38 -8.56 -5.27 10.02
N GLY A 39 -9.26 -6.35 10.26
CA GLY A 39 -9.13 -7.13 11.49
C GLY A 39 -9.76 -6.44 12.71
N ILE A 40 -9.06 -6.43 13.84
CA ILE A 40 -9.55 -5.80 15.05
C ILE A 40 -9.45 -4.28 14.91
N ALA A 41 -10.52 -3.55 15.25
CA ALA A 41 -10.61 -2.08 15.18
C ALA A 41 -9.75 -1.40 16.27
N LYS A 42 -8.48 -1.72 16.30
CA LYS A 42 -7.48 -1.22 17.26
C LYS A 42 -6.13 -1.03 16.57
N SER A 43 -5.50 0.13 16.75
CA SER A 43 -4.17 0.44 16.25
C SER A 43 -3.13 -0.61 16.67
N GLY A 44 -2.16 -0.88 15.81
CA GLY A 44 -1.05 -1.79 16.08
C GLY A 44 -1.44 -3.27 16.16
N THR A 45 -2.64 -3.66 15.68
CA THR A 45 -3.08 -5.06 15.65
C THR A 45 -3.07 -5.59 14.23
N GLY A 46 -2.39 -6.73 14.01
CA GLY A 46 -2.25 -7.35 12.71
C GLY A 46 -3.56 -7.80 12.06
N ALA A 47 -3.49 -8.13 10.77
CA ALA A 47 -4.62 -8.63 10.00
C ALA A 47 -4.18 -9.65 8.95
N SER A 48 -5.11 -10.55 8.58
CA SER A 48 -4.96 -11.46 7.44
C SER A 48 -6.13 -11.26 6.49
N LEU A 49 -5.84 -11.16 5.19
CA LEU A 49 -6.80 -10.86 4.15
C LEU A 49 -6.77 -11.93 3.07
N SER A 50 -7.93 -12.47 2.75
CA SER A 50 -8.08 -13.28 1.55
C SER A 50 -8.23 -12.40 0.31
N TYR A 51 -7.60 -12.81 -0.80
CA TYR A 51 -7.71 -12.05 -2.05
C TYR A 51 -8.12 -12.94 -3.23
N ALA A 52 -8.72 -12.33 -4.24
CA ALA A 52 -8.97 -12.96 -5.53
C ALA A 52 -8.73 -12.00 -6.70
N VAL A 53 -8.18 -12.54 -7.79
CA VAL A 53 -8.07 -11.82 -9.06
C VAL A 53 -9.30 -12.12 -9.90
N VAL A 54 -9.96 -11.07 -10.38
CA VAL A 54 -11.14 -11.19 -11.23
C VAL A 54 -10.71 -11.52 -12.66
N ALA A 55 -11.14 -12.67 -13.18
CA ALA A 55 -10.74 -13.14 -14.50
C ALA A 55 -11.67 -12.67 -15.63
N GLY A 56 -12.91 -12.31 -15.34
CA GLY A 56 -13.93 -11.93 -16.33
C GLY A 56 -14.92 -10.89 -15.78
N PRO A 57 -16.03 -10.64 -16.48
CA PRO A 57 -17.08 -9.75 -16.00
C PRO A 57 -17.55 -10.15 -14.60
N SER A 58 -17.74 -9.18 -13.73
CA SER A 58 -18.14 -9.40 -12.34
C SER A 58 -19.37 -8.56 -11.99
N ALA A 59 -20.25 -9.14 -11.18
CA ALA A 59 -21.36 -8.41 -10.57
C ALA A 59 -20.92 -7.63 -9.30
N SER A 60 -19.71 -7.86 -8.82
CA SER A 60 -19.18 -7.09 -7.70
C SER A 60 -18.92 -5.66 -8.11
N SER A 61 -19.16 -4.73 -7.20
CA SER A 61 -18.90 -3.29 -7.39
C SER A 61 -18.42 -2.67 -6.09
N GLY A 62 -17.63 -1.63 -6.20
CA GLY A 62 -17.31 -0.72 -5.10
C GLY A 62 -18.44 0.27 -4.85
N ILE A 63 -18.34 0.97 -3.74
CA ILE A 63 -19.34 1.97 -3.34
C ILE A 63 -19.03 3.37 -3.87
N ASN A 64 -17.75 3.67 -4.12
CA ASN A 64 -17.29 4.98 -4.55
C ASN A 64 -16.65 4.97 -5.93
N ASN A 65 -15.52 4.27 -6.09
CA ASN A 65 -14.66 4.33 -7.26
C ASN A 65 -14.86 3.14 -8.21
N CYS A 66 -14.61 1.94 -7.79
CA CYS A 66 -14.68 0.71 -8.59
C CYS A 66 -16.13 0.24 -8.83
N ARG A 67 -16.98 1.12 -9.37
CA ARG A 67 -18.44 0.88 -9.49
C ARG A 67 -18.84 -0.22 -10.46
N ALA A 68 -17.99 -0.44 -11.47
CA ALA A 68 -18.17 -1.51 -12.45
C ALA A 68 -16.83 -2.15 -12.74
N ILE A 69 -16.68 -3.43 -12.39
CA ILE A 69 -15.42 -4.15 -12.55
C ILE A 69 -15.53 -5.29 -13.55
N THR A 70 -14.41 -5.58 -14.19
CA THR A 70 -14.25 -6.68 -15.14
C THR A 70 -12.91 -7.38 -14.88
N GLY A 71 -12.62 -8.43 -15.66
CA GLY A 71 -11.38 -9.18 -15.53
C GLY A 71 -10.14 -8.44 -16.02
N VAL A 72 -9.00 -8.76 -15.43
CA VAL A 72 -7.70 -8.19 -15.79
C VAL A 72 -7.18 -8.64 -17.19
N ASN A 73 -7.81 -9.61 -17.82
CA ASN A 73 -7.32 -10.19 -19.09
C ASN A 73 -7.15 -9.16 -20.22
N THR A 74 -8.05 -8.18 -20.32
CA THR A 74 -7.96 -7.11 -21.33
C THR A 74 -6.72 -6.24 -21.10
N LEU A 75 -6.43 -5.91 -19.85
CA LEU A 75 -5.24 -5.18 -19.43
C LEU A 75 -3.98 -5.95 -19.80
N LEU A 76 -3.94 -7.27 -19.50
CA LEU A 76 -2.80 -8.14 -19.81
C LEU A 76 -2.54 -8.20 -21.30
N ALA A 77 -3.58 -8.48 -22.11
CA ALA A 77 -3.48 -8.55 -23.55
C ALA A 77 -2.98 -7.23 -24.17
N ARG A 78 -3.51 -6.09 -23.72
CA ARG A 78 -3.10 -4.77 -24.20
C ARG A 78 -1.64 -4.46 -23.89
N SER A 79 -1.18 -4.84 -22.72
CA SER A 79 0.18 -4.56 -22.23
C SER A 79 1.21 -5.62 -22.67
N GLY A 80 0.76 -6.74 -23.23
CA GLY A 80 1.60 -7.88 -23.60
C GLY A 80 2.18 -8.59 -22.37
N LEU A 81 1.48 -8.55 -21.25
CA LEU A 81 1.84 -9.24 -20.02
C LEU A 81 1.20 -10.63 -19.97
N SER A 82 1.93 -11.61 -19.48
CA SER A 82 1.38 -12.91 -19.12
C SER A 82 0.70 -12.88 -17.74
N ALA A 83 -0.19 -13.82 -17.49
CA ALA A 83 -0.77 -14.00 -16.15
C ALA A 83 0.30 -14.24 -15.09
N LEU A 84 1.34 -15.03 -15.41
CA LEU A 84 2.46 -15.29 -14.48
C LEU A 84 3.22 -14.00 -14.11
N GLN A 85 3.43 -13.09 -15.07
CA GLN A 85 4.04 -11.79 -14.78
C GLN A 85 3.14 -10.93 -13.89
N PHE A 86 1.83 -10.91 -14.17
CA PHE A 86 0.87 -10.21 -13.33
C PHE A 86 0.87 -10.73 -11.89
N ASP A 87 0.80 -12.06 -11.73
CA ASP A 87 0.82 -12.72 -10.42
C ASP A 87 2.12 -12.42 -9.67
N GLY A 88 3.26 -12.38 -10.37
CA GLY A 88 4.54 -12.01 -9.80
C GLY A 88 4.59 -10.55 -9.31
N GLU A 89 4.03 -9.62 -10.08
CA GLU A 89 3.95 -8.21 -9.70
C GLU A 89 2.99 -8.00 -8.52
N LEU A 90 1.85 -8.70 -8.49
CA LEU A 90 0.89 -8.67 -7.41
C LEU A 90 1.50 -9.24 -6.11
N ALA A 91 2.16 -10.40 -6.20
CA ALA A 91 2.83 -11.00 -5.05
C ALA A 91 3.93 -10.09 -4.49
N ALA A 92 4.69 -9.40 -5.37
CA ALA A 92 5.70 -8.46 -4.95
C ALA A 92 5.09 -7.20 -4.29
N ALA A 93 3.94 -6.71 -4.78
CA ALA A 93 3.21 -5.62 -4.16
C ALA A 93 2.69 -5.98 -2.76
N PHE A 94 2.12 -7.18 -2.58
CA PHE A 94 1.74 -7.69 -1.26
C PHE A 94 2.95 -7.80 -0.33
N GLY A 95 4.06 -8.37 -0.85
CA GLY A 95 5.29 -8.54 -0.09
C GLY A 95 5.87 -7.24 0.45
N MET A 96 5.70 -6.11 -0.21
CA MET A 96 6.11 -4.80 0.32
C MET A 96 5.41 -4.50 1.66
N TRP A 97 4.11 -4.70 1.73
CA TRP A 97 3.32 -4.42 2.93
C TRP A 97 3.54 -5.48 4.03
N GLU A 98 3.60 -6.77 3.66
CA GLU A 98 3.88 -7.86 4.60
C GLU A 98 5.26 -7.76 5.26
N ASN A 99 6.24 -7.24 4.53
CA ASN A 99 7.58 -7.00 5.07
C ASN A 99 7.63 -5.81 6.05
N ALA A 100 6.75 -4.83 5.88
CA ALA A 100 6.69 -3.64 6.72
C ALA A 100 5.83 -3.85 7.99
N ALA A 101 4.70 -4.54 7.89
CA ALA A 101 3.71 -4.63 8.97
C ALA A 101 3.18 -6.06 9.18
N ASP A 102 2.48 -6.27 10.31
CA ASP A 102 1.86 -7.56 10.67
C ASP A 102 0.58 -7.80 9.84
N ILE A 103 0.77 -7.92 8.53
CA ILE A 103 -0.27 -8.19 7.54
C ILE A 103 0.06 -9.47 6.81
N HIS A 104 -0.96 -10.23 6.41
CA HIS A 104 -0.79 -11.42 5.60
C HIS A 104 -1.87 -11.54 4.54
N PHE A 105 -1.46 -11.73 3.27
CA PHE A 105 -2.35 -11.97 2.14
C PHE A 105 -2.32 -13.43 1.73
N PHE A 106 -3.49 -14.00 1.46
CA PHE A 106 -3.62 -15.38 1.00
C PHE A 106 -4.74 -15.52 -0.04
N PRO A 107 -4.62 -16.45 -1.01
CA PRO A 107 -5.66 -16.68 -2.00
C PRO A 107 -6.97 -17.13 -1.35
N ALA A 108 -8.09 -16.53 -1.75
CA ALA A 108 -9.40 -16.94 -1.27
C ALA A 108 -9.81 -18.30 -1.83
N LYS A 109 -10.35 -19.17 -0.99
CA LYS A 109 -10.94 -20.46 -1.43
C LYS A 109 -12.18 -20.25 -2.32
N ASN A 110 -12.96 -19.22 -2.02
CA ASN A 110 -14.10 -18.78 -2.81
C ASN A 110 -13.86 -17.33 -3.26
N PRO A 111 -13.57 -17.08 -4.54
CA PRO A 111 -13.30 -15.72 -5.03
C PRO A 111 -14.42 -14.70 -4.74
N ALA A 112 -15.69 -15.14 -4.75
CA ALA A 112 -16.82 -14.25 -4.46
C ALA A 112 -16.85 -13.76 -3.00
N ALA A 113 -16.23 -14.53 -2.08
CA ALA A 113 -16.15 -14.21 -0.66
C ALA A 113 -14.78 -13.60 -0.26
N ALA A 114 -13.90 -13.31 -1.20
CA ALA A 114 -12.60 -12.71 -0.91
C ALA A 114 -12.76 -11.35 -0.22
N ASP A 115 -11.90 -11.05 0.74
CA ASP A 115 -11.83 -9.75 1.40
C ASP A 115 -11.41 -8.65 0.42
N LEU A 116 -10.41 -8.95 -0.42
CA LEU A 116 -9.86 -8.06 -1.44
C LEU A 116 -10.05 -8.63 -2.85
N LEU A 117 -10.63 -7.84 -3.74
CA LEU A 117 -10.69 -8.14 -5.17
C LEU A 117 -9.65 -7.30 -5.94
N ILE A 118 -8.91 -7.95 -6.84
CA ILE A 118 -8.04 -7.30 -7.81
C ILE A 118 -8.70 -7.44 -9.19
N ALA A 119 -9.06 -6.33 -9.80
CA ALA A 119 -9.88 -6.28 -10.99
C ALA A 119 -9.40 -5.22 -11.99
N ALA A 120 -10.04 -5.13 -13.13
CA ALA A 120 -9.98 -3.99 -14.03
C ALA A 120 -11.31 -3.23 -14.01
N GLU A 121 -11.30 -1.95 -14.37
CA GLU A 121 -12.51 -1.16 -14.54
C GLU A 121 -13.21 -1.48 -15.86
N ALA A 122 -14.54 -1.58 -15.82
CA ALA A 122 -15.36 -1.73 -17.02
C ALA A 122 -15.60 -0.39 -17.74
N ALA A 123 -15.63 0.72 -16.99
CA ALA A 123 -15.76 2.09 -17.50
C ALA A 123 -14.60 2.93 -16.94
N PRO A 124 -13.38 2.78 -17.50
CA PRO A 124 -12.17 3.29 -16.89
C PRO A 124 -12.02 4.80 -16.99
N ASP A 125 -11.59 5.39 -15.87
CA ASP A 125 -11.07 6.75 -15.76
C ASP A 125 -9.76 6.72 -14.95
N GLY A 126 -8.86 7.68 -15.15
CA GLY A 126 -7.57 7.75 -14.46
C GLY A 126 -6.61 6.58 -14.76
N VAL A 127 -5.88 6.15 -13.77
CA VAL A 127 -4.87 5.07 -13.86
C VAL A 127 -5.34 3.80 -13.15
N ALA A 128 -5.70 3.93 -11.89
CA ALA A 128 -6.22 2.87 -11.04
C ALA A 128 -6.99 3.52 -9.88
N TYR A 129 -7.78 2.74 -9.18
CA TYR A 129 -8.48 3.16 -7.99
C TYR A 129 -8.57 2.02 -6.97
N ALA A 130 -8.61 2.40 -5.71
CA ALA A 130 -9.07 1.56 -4.63
C ALA A 130 -10.50 1.93 -4.22
N ASP A 131 -11.24 0.95 -3.75
CA ASP A 131 -12.53 1.14 -3.10
C ASP A 131 -12.58 0.34 -1.80
N VAL A 132 -13.07 0.96 -0.75
CA VAL A 132 -13.14 0.38 0.59
C VAL A 132 -14.56 0.50 1.11
N THR A 133 -15.13 -0.63 1.54
CA THR A 133 -16.42 -0.65 2.22
C THR A 133 -16.19 -0.82 3.72
N PRO A 134 -16.50 0.20 4.54
CA PRO A 134 -16.38 0.09 5.98
C PRO A 134 -17.55 -0.69 6.58
N ALA A 135 -17.30 -1.34 7.71
CA ALA A 135 -18.33 -1.86 8.62
C ALA A 135 -18.20 -1.13 9.95
N SER A 136 -19.26 -0.49 10.39
CA SER A 136 -19.27 0.27 11.64
C SER A 136 -18.85 -0.59 12.84
N SER A 137 -17.97 -0.05 13.67
CA SER A 137 -17.46 -0.69 14.89
C SER A 137 -18.03 -0.08 16.17
N GLY A 138 -19.13 0.69 16.08
CA GLY A 138 -19.90 1.14 17.25
C GLY A 138 -19.25 2.29 18.04
N GLY A 139 -18.72 3.30 17.34
CA GLY A 139 -18.28 4.55 17.98
C GLY A 139 -16.85 4.54 18.52
N GLN A 140 -16.01 3.60 18.07
CA GLN A 140 -14.57 3.59 18.33
C GLN A 140 -13.85 4.48 17.30
N ARG A 141 -12.58 4.81 17.57
CA ARG A 141 -11.73 5.58 16.64
C ARG A 141 -11.60 4.90 15.28
N PHE A 142 -11.61 3.56 15.22
CA PHE A 142 -11.44 2.78 14.02
C PHE A 142 -12.72 2.04 13.66
N ASP A 143 -13.10 2.11 12.39
CA ASP A 143 -14.05 1.18 11.79
C ASP A 143 -13.30 0.02 11.08
N ARG A 144 -13.97 -1.13 11.00
CA ARG A 144 -13.42 -2.27 10.28
C ARG A 144 -13.67 -2.11 8.78
N ILE A 145 -12.69 -2.48 7.98
CA ILE A 145 -12.92 -2.68 6.55
C ILE A 145 -13.59 -4.05 6.36
N ALA A 146 -14.68 -4.08 5.63
CA ALA A 146 -15.44 -5.29 5.31
C ALA A 146 -15.12 -5.83 3.91
N LYS A 147 -14.77 -4.94 2.97
CA LYS A 147 -14.45 -5.29 1.57
C LYS A 147 -13.50 -4.26 1.00
N GLY A 148 -12.53 -4.73 0.21
CA GLY A 148 -11.65 -3.90 -0.59
C GLY A 148 -11.69 -4.32 -2.06
N ILE A 149 -11.56 -3.36 -2.96
CA ILE A 149 -11.42 -3.59 -4.40
C ILE A 149 -10.29 -2.70 -4.91
N VAL A 150 -9.35 -3.28 -5.66
CA VAL A 150 -8.41 -2.56 -6.50
C VAL A 150 -8.86 -2.74 -7.94
N CYS A 151 -9.09 -1.65 -8.67
CA CYS A 151 -9.48 -1.69 -10.06
C CYS A 151 -8.51 -0.88 -10.93
N LEU A 152 -7.87 -1.59 -11.86
CA LEU A 152 -6.87 -1.04 -12.77
C LEU A 152 -7.54 -0.59 -14.07
N ASN A 153 -7.08 0.51 -14.65
CA ASN A 153 -7.57 0.97 -15.94
C ASN A 153 -7.00 0.08 -17.08
N PRO A 154 -7.84 -0.70 -17.77
CA PRO A 154 -7.40 -1.59 -18.85
C PRO A 154 -6.99 -0.85 -20.14
N GLN A 155 -7.23 0.46 -20.23
CA GLN A 155 -6.82 1.30 -21.35
C GLN A 155 -5.40 1.84 -21.21
N GLN A 156 -4.80 1.76 -20.02
CA GLN A 156 -3.41 2.12 -19.79
C GLN A 156 -2.46 1.01 -20.24
N PHE A 157 -1.18 1.38 -20.42
CA PHE A 157 -0.11 0.42 -20.64
C PHE A 157 0.60 0.12 -19.34
N TRP A 158 0.76 -1.16 -19.06
CA TRP A 158 1.35 -1.66 -17.83
C TRP A 158 2.67 -2.36 -18.11
N SER A 159 3.64 -2.21 -17.25
CA SER A 159 4.92 -2.89 -17.33
C SER A 159 5.21 -3.68 -16.07
N ALA A 160 5.76 -4.89 -16.23
CA ALA A 160 6.35 -5.63 -15.14
C ALA A 160 7.73 -5.05 -14.80
N ALA A 161 8.14 -5.14 -13.53
CA ALA A 161 9.45 -4.65 -13.08
C ALA A 161 10.59 -5.53 -13.60
N GLU A 162 10.31 -6.81 -13.81
CA GLU A 162 11.26 -7.79 -14.35
C GLU A 162 10.64 -8.52 -15.54
N GLY A 163 11.34 -8.53 -16.66
CA GLY A 163 10.96 -9.29 -17.84
C GLY A 163 11.56 -8.70 -19.11
N PRO A 164 11.87 -9.53 -20.10
CA PRO A 164 12.53 -9.05 -21.30
C PRO A 164 11.58 -8.20 -22.14
N LEU A 165 11.60 -6.89 -21.95
CA LEU A 165 11.41 -5.97 -23.06
C LEU A 165 12.66 -5.96 -23.96
N ALA A 166 13.57 -6.91 -23.73
CA ALA A 166 14.73 -7.14 -24.57
C ALA A 166 14.27 -7.51 -25.97
N GLY A 167 14.26 -6.52 -26.86
CA GLY A 167 13.99 -6.70 -28.29
C GLY A 167 12.65 -6.14 -28.79
N ARG A 168 11.76 -5.59 -27.97
CA ARG A 168 10.64 -4.78 -28.47
C ARG A 168 11.10 -3.33 -28.62
N PRO A 169 10.80 -2.67 -29.76
CA PRO A 169 11.04 -1.24 -29.85
C PRO A 169 10.32 -0.58 -28.67
N VAL A 170 11.04 0.28 -27.93
CA VAL A 170 10.45 1.19 -26.95
C VAL A 170 9.52 2.08 -27.75
N ILE A 171 8.27 1.64 -27.89
CA ILE A 171 7.23 2.53 -28.37
C ILE A 171 7.17 3.57 -27.24
N ASP A 172 7.30 4.83 -27.61
CA ASP A 172 7.27 6.01 -26.73
C ASP A 172 5.88 6.17 -26.07
N ARG A 173 5.47 5.15 -25.34
CA ARG A 173 4.20 5.07 -24.64
C ARG A 173 4.47 5.10 -23.16
N LYS A 174 3.98 6.11 -22.49
CA LYS A 174 3.99 6.18 -21.03
C LYS A 174 3.33 4.91 -20.50
N SER A 175 4.13 4.05 -19.85
CA SER A 175 3.63 2.87 -19.17
C SER A 175 3.74 3.06 -17.67
N TYR A 176 2.81 2.46 -16.93
CA TYR A 176 2.83 2.44 -15.48
C TYR A 176 3.45 1.13 -14.99
N ARG A 177 4.32 1.21 -13.99
CA ARG A 177 4.93 0.02 -13.36
C ARG A 177 3.88 -0.66 -12.49
N LEU A 178 3.40 -1.83 -12.92
CA LEU A 178 2.24 -2.53 -12.32
C LEU A 178 2.41 -2.75 -10.81
N ARG A 179 3.58 -3.23 -10.37
CA ARG A 179 3.89 -3.49 -8.96
C ARG A 179 3.64 -2.29 -8.05
N TYR A 180 4.10 -1.11 -8.47
CA TYR A 180 4.02 0.08 -7.61
C TYR A 180 2.64 0.71 -7.60
N VAL A 181 1.92 0.65 -8.72
CA VAL A 181 0.52 1.07 -8.73
C VAL A 181 -0.33 0.10 -7.89
N LEU A 182 -0.13 -1.22 -8.04
CA LEU A 182 -0.80 -2.20 -7.17
C LEU A 182 -0.48 -1.95 -5.69
N ALA A 183 0.78 -1.72 -5.34
CA ALA A 183 1.16 -1.44 -3.96
C ALA A 183 0.50 -0.15 -3.43
N HIS A 184 0.41 0.92 -4.25
CA HIS A 184 -0.29 2.14 -3.90
C HIS A 184 -1.78 1.89 -3.61
N GLU A 185 -2.49 1.27 -4.55
CA GLU A 185 -3.93 1.00 -4.38
C GLU A 185 -4.20 0.02 -3.22
N ILE A 186 -3.33 -0.96 -3.01
CA ILE A 186 -3.39 -1.84 -1.85
C ILE A 186 -3.21 -1.05 -0.55
N GLY A 187 -2.34 -0.03 -0.53
CA GLY A 187 -2.18 0.87 0.60
C GLY A 187 -3.49 1.55 1.01
N HIS A 188 -4.28 2.02 0.04
CA HIS A 188 -5.62 2.55 0.30
C HIS A 188 -6.55 1.48 0.87
N VAL A 189 -6.55 0.29 0.27
CA VAL A 189 -7.33 -0.84 0.80
C VAL A 189 -6.92 -1.21 2.22
N LEU A 190 -5.67 -0.97 2.59
CA LEU A 190 -5.17 -1.20 3.94
C LEU A 190 -5.51 -0.07 4.94
N GLY A 191 -6.06 1.05 4.48
CA GLY A 191 -6.46 2.17 5.33
C GLY A 191 -5.48 3.34 5.34
N LEU A 192 -4.61 3.46 4.33
CA LEU A 192 -3.77 4.64 4.11
C LEU A 192 -4.41 5.60 3.10
N ASP A 193 -4.17 6.89 3.26
CA ASP A 193 -4.57 7.95 2.34
C ASP A 193 -3.33 8.72 1.84
N HIS A 194 -3.51 9.63 0.90
CA HIS A 194 -2.44 10.44 0.36
C HIS A 194 -1.91 11.45 1.39
N PRO A 195 -0.65 11.31 1.86
CA PRO A 195 -0.09 12.24 2.85
C PRO A 195 0.34 13.57 2.23
N SER A 196 0.77 13.55 0.97
CA SER A 196 1.39 14.66 0.27
C SER A 196 1.24 14.51 -1.24
N PRO A 197 1.52 15.55 -2.04
CA PRO A 197 1.55 15.43 -3.51
C PRO A 197 2.58 14.45 -4.02
N SER A 198 3.77 14.38 -3.42
CA SER A 198 4.89 13.56 -3.90
C SER A 198 5.84 13.17 -2.75
N GLY A 199 6.65 12.15 -2.97
CA GLY A 199 7.72 11.73 -2.05
C GLY A 199 7.53 10.34 -1.46
N GLU A 200 6.31 9.96 -1.12
CA GLU A 200 5.94 8.63 -0.62
C GLU A 200 5.32 7.78 -1.73
N LEU A 201 5.27 6.46 -1.56
CA LEU A 201 4.53 5.61 -2.49
C LEU A 201 3.03 5.95 -2.47
N MET A 202 2.50 6.28 -1.30
CA MET A 202 1.12 6.72 -1.10
C MET A 202 0.86 8.18 -1.49
N SER A 203 1.83 8.90 -2.09
CA SER A 203 1.60 10.25 -2.59
C SER A 203 0.67 10.24 -3.80
N PHE A 204 -0.10 11.34 -3.97
CA PHE A 204 -1.09 11.48 -5.05
C PHE A 204 -0.47 11.39 -6.45
N GLU A 205 0.74 11.93 -6.64
CA GLU A 205 1.41 11.91 -7.93
C GLU A 205 2.22 10.64 -8.13
N TYR A 206 1.89 9.88 -9.16
CA TYR A 206 2.68 8.71 -9.55
C TYR A 206 4.12 9.10 -9.88
N SER A 207 5.07 8.50 -9.19
CA SER A 207 6.50 8.61 -9.49
C SER A 207 7.07 7.30 -10.00
N GLY A 208 7.46 7.25 -11.27
CA GLY A 208 8.17 6.10 -11.83
C GLY A 208 9.59 5.87 -11.26
N ARG A 209 10.04 6.71 -10.31
CA ARG A 209 11.37 6.63 -9.67
C ARG A 209 11.36 5.87 -8.35
N LEU A 210 10.21 5.72 -7.72
CA LEU A 210 10.09 4.99 -6.46
C LEU A 210 10.26 3.49 -6.72
N GLU A 211 11.04 2.83 -5.86
CA GLU A 211 11.32 1.39 -5.96
C GLU A 211 10.84 0.61 -4.74
N GLY A 212 9.93 1.17 -3.95
CA GLY A 212 9.36 0.54 -2.76
C GLY A 212 8.65 1.54 -1.86
N LEU A 213 8.24 1.04 -0.68
CA LEU A 213 7.67 1.87 0.37
C LEU A 213 8.72 2.85 0.88
N GLN A 214 8.29 4.07 1.14
CA GLN A 214 9.09 5.12 1.72
C GLN A 214 8.87 5.18 3.24
N PRO A 215 9.67 5.93 4.00
CA PRO A 215 9.55 5.99 5.45
C PRO A 215 8.16 6.33 5.97
N GLY A 216 7.43 7.25 5.31
CA GLY A 216 6.07 7.60 5.68
C GLY A 216 5.09 6.47 5.45
N ASP A 217 5.18 5.77 4.31
CA ASP A 217 4.35 4.60 4.02
C ASP A 217 4.52 3.53 5.10
N ILE A 218 5.78 3.24 5.47
CA ILE A 218 6.12 2.26 6.51
C ILE A 218 5.59 2.71 7.88
N ALA A 219 5.77 3.98 8.24
CA ALA A 219 5.27 4.50 9.52
C ALA A 219 3.74 4.38 9.60
N GLY A 220 3.02 4.71 8.55
CA GLY A 220 1.57 4.63 8.48
C GLY A 220 1.04 3.20 8.60
N ILE A 221 1.62 2.27 7.86
CA ILE A 221 1.16 0.88 7.91
C ILE A 221 1.48 0.20 9.25
N VAL A 222 2.62 0.53 9.86
CA VAL A 222 3.00 0.07 11.20
C VAL A 222 2.09 0.66 12.26
N ALA A 223 1.68 1.93 12.14
CA ALA A 223 0.71 2.54 13.04
C ALA A 223 -0.63 1.80 13.02
N LEU A 224 -1.09 1.32 11.86
CA LEU A 224 -2.33 0.56 11.72
C LEU A 224 -2.21 -0.88 12.24
N TYR A 225 -1.14 -1.61 11.86
CA TYR A 225 -1.09 -3.07 12.02
C TYR A 225 0.02 -3.58 12.94
N GLY A 226 0.89 -2.69 13.44
CA GLY A 226 2.11 -3.09 14.14
C GLY A 226 3.21 -3.51 13.17
N PRO A 227 4.46 -3.61 13.65
CA PRO A 227 5.58 -4.02 12.81
C PRO A 227 5.42 -5.47 12.34
N SER A 228 6.00 -5.77 11.18
CA SER A 228 6.05 -7.15 10.68
C SER A 228 6.64 -8.07 11.74
N ARG A 229 5.93 -9.13 12.04
CA ARG A 229 6.50 -10.21 12.84
C ARG A 229 7.42 -10.97 11.91
N ALA A 230 8.72 -10.67 11.97
CA ALA A 230 9.71 -11.48 11.29
C ALA A 230 9.37 -12.94 11.56
N ARG A 231 9.04 -13.71 10.53
CA ARG A 231 8.88 -15.16 10.68
C ARG A 231 10.20 -15.61 11.26
N SER A 232 10.20 -16.00 12.53
CA SER A 232 11.35 -16.61 13.16
C SER A 232 11.74 -17.76 12.24
N ALA A 233 12.78 -17.57 11.43
CA ALA A 233 13.36 -18.63 10.66
C ALA A 233 13.78 -19.64 11.72
N THR A 234 13.02 -20.72 11.84
CA THR A 234 13.44 -21.87 12.65
C THR A 234 14.81 -22.24 12.09
N PRO A 235 15.89 -22.11 12.87
CA PRO A 235 17.20 -22.49 12.37
C PRO A 235 17.06 -23.97 11.98
N ILE A 236 17.27 -24.27 10.70
CA ILE A 236 17.45 -25.66 10.26
C ILE A 236 18.67 -26.11 11.02
N VAL A 237 18.42 -26.85 12.10
CA VAL A 237 19.49 -27.61 12.80
C VAL A 237 20.04 -28.54 11.75
N ALA A 238 21.20 -28.18 11.20
CA ALA A 238 21.97 -29.06 10.35
C ALA A 238 22.26 -30.32 11.20
N LEU A 239 21.53 -31.39 10.89
CA LEU A 239 21.77 -32.68 11.48
C LEU A 239 23.14 -33.12 10.96
N ASN A 240 24.18 -32.88 11.76
CA ASN A 240 25.51 -33.42 11.54
C ASN A 240 25.42 -34.95 11.62
N LEU A 241 25.26 -35.60 10.47
CA LEU A 241 25.57 -37.03 10.32
C LEU A 241 27.08 -37.18 10.17
N ALA A 242 27.79 -36.93 11.26
CA ALA A 242 29.14 -37.44 11.45
C ALA A 242 29.01 -38.68 12.36
N GLY A 243 29.28 -39.85 11.80
CA GLY A 243 29.50 -41.02 12.64
C GLY A 243 28.94 -42.31 12.10
N ARG A 244 29.56 -42.97 11.17
CA ARG A 244 30.26 -44.29 11.26
C ARG A 244 30.35 -44.93 9.88
#